data_9a8f20f66b7bdcb49839e16bb93febd1
#
_entry.id   9a8f20f66b7bdcb49839e16bb93febd1
#
_cell.length_a   1.000
_cell.length_b   1.000
_cell.length_c   1.000
_cell.angle_alpha   90.00
_cell.angle_beta   90.00
_cell.angle_gamma   90.00
#
_symmetry.space_group_name_H-M   'P 1'
#
loop_
_entity.id
_entity.type
_entity.pdbx_description
1 polymer ?
#
loop_
_entity_poly.entity_id
_entity_poly.type
_entity_poly.pdbx_seq_one_letter_code
_entity_poly.pdbx_strand_id
1 'polypeptide(L)'
;MNKHNFFRIAFSALVLSLFSFNTFAIELDQATRTVTLDNAGNVTVLTTEQVKRGKRLFNSSCASCHTGWVTKTNPNVGLDPDSLGLATPNRNSITGLVDFIKNPTTYDGLDSIAETHPSITSADIFPKMRSLSEEDIFAIAGHIMLQPQIVSEKWGGGKTYY
;
A
#
# COMPACT_ATOMS: atom_id res chain seq x y z
N MET A 1 38.32 43.82 -8.38
CA MET A 1 37.65 42.69 -7.68
C MET A 1 38.63 42.14 -6.65
N ASN A 2 38.34 42.35 -5.36
CA ASN A 2 39.30 42.12 -4.27
C ASN A 2 39.53 40.59 -4.07
N LYS A 3 40.80 40.15 -4.09
CA LYS A 3 41.22 38.75 -3.90
C LYS A 3 40.67 38.13 -2.62
N HIS A 4 40.40 38.93 -1.58
CA HIS A 4 39.80 38.47 -0.32
C HIS A 4 38.31 38.06 -0.45
N ASN A 5 37.57 38.64 -1.38
CA ASN A 5 36.15 38.28 -1.58
C ASN A 5 36.04 36.95 -2.35
N PHE A 6 36.98 36.65 -3.24
CA PHE A 6 36.99 35.39 -4.00
C PHE A 6 37.28 34.19 -3.09
N PHE A 7 38.17 34.37 -2.11
CA PHE A 7 38.53 33.32 -1.16
C PHE A 7 37.38 33.02 -0.17
N ARG A 8 36.63 34.06 0.23
CA ARG A 8 35.46 33.89 1.12
C ARG A 8 34.30 33.17 0.43
N ILE A 9 34.07 33.46 -0.86
CA ILE A 9 33.01 32.81 -1.64
C ILE A 9 33.38 31.36 -1.90
N ALA A 10 34.65 31.05 -2.26
CA ALA A 10 35.11 29.69 -2.47
C ALA A 10 35.05 28.83 -1.19
N PHE A 11 35.37 29.40 -0.03
CA PHE A 11 35.31 28.69 1.25
C PHE A 11 33.86 28.41 1.68
N SER A 12 32.92 29.35 1.44
CA SER A 12 31.50 29.15 1.75
C SER A 12 30.87 28.10 0.83
N ALA A 13 31.26 28.02 -0.45
CA ALA A 13 30.77 27.00 -1.37
C ALA A 13 31.29 25.59 -1.00
N LEU A 14 32.53 25.49 -0.50
CA LEU A 14 33.12 24.22 -0.07
C LEU A 14 32.47 23.67 1.19
N VAL A 15 32.09 24.54 2.15
CA VAL A 15 31.43 24.11 3.40
C VAL A 15 30.00 23.63 3.14
N LEU A 16 29.27 24.24 2.21
CA LEU A 16 27.92 23.79 1.84
C LEU A 16 27.89 22.42 1.14
N SER A 17 28.95 22.04 0.44
CA SER A 17 29.05 20.74 -0.24
C SER A 17 29.32 19.56 0.70
N LEU A 18 29.74 19.80 1.94
CA LEU A 18 30.03 18.75 2.94
C LEU A 18 28.79 18.28 3.72
N PHE A 19 27.69 18.97 3.61
CA PHE A 19 26.41 18.55 4.19
C PHE A 19 25.53 17.81 3.16
N SER A 20 26.08 16.80 2.53
CA SER A 20 25.27 15.76 1.89
C SER A 20 24.61 14.98 3.02
N PHE A 21 23.42 15.39 3.43
CA PHE A 21 22.58 14.58 4.31
C PHE A 21 22.26 13.31 3.55
N ASN A 22 22.97 12.23 3.85
CA ASN A 22 22.50 10.91 3.51
C ASN A 22 21.19 10.71 4.27
N THR A 23 20.05 11.02 3.64
CA THR A 23 18.76 10.59 4.12
C THR A 23 18.73 9.07 3.98
N PHE A 24 19.17 8.37 5.01
CA PHE A 24 18.90 6.94 5.12
C PHE A 24 17.39 6.82 5.24
N ALA A 25 16.72 6.54 4.13
CA ALA A 25 15.38 6.02 4.18
C ALA A 25 15.47 4.74 5.03
N ILE A 26 14.78 4.71 6.17
CA ILE A 26 14.70 3.51 6.99
C ILE A 26 14.10 2.43 6.09
N GLU A 27 14.94 1.51 5.65
CA GLU A 27 14.50 0.37 4.87
C GLU A 27 13.89 -0.65 5.84
N LEU A 28 12.66 -1.08 5.55
CA LEU A 28 12.01 -2.12 6.34
C LEU A 28 12.85 -3.40 6.25
N ASP A 29 13.07 -4.04 7.38
CA ASP A 29 13.79 -5.30 7.43
C ASP A 29 13.03 -6.44 6.72
N GLN A 30 13.68 -7.55 6.47
CA GLN A 30 13.10 -8.67 5.77
C GLN A 30 11.92 -9.29 6.54
N ALA A 31 11.99 -9.36 7.86
CA ALA A 31 10.94 -9.92 8.68
C ALA A 31 9.65 -9.11 8.54
N THR A 32 9.74 -7.78 8.64
CA THR A 32 8.62 -6.86 8.43
C THR A 32 8.04 -6.96 7.00
N ARG A 33 8.87 -7.24 5.98
CA ARG A 33 8.42 -7.38 4.58
C ARG A 33 7.90 -8.78 4.24
N THR A 34 7.89 -9.72 5.19
CA THR A 34 7.36 -11.06 5.00
C THR A 34 5.85 -11.06 5.26
N VAL A 35 5.06 -11.40 4.25
CA VAL A 35 3.60 -11.39 4.30
C VAL A 35 3.01 -12.71 3.80
N THR A 36 1.77 -13.00 4.19
CA THR A 36 1.05 -14.20 3.73
C THR A 36 0.79 -14.13 2.23
N LEU A 37 1.28 -15.12 1.50
CA LEU A 37 1.13 -15.20 0.04
C LEU A 37 -0.25 -15.74 -0.36
N ASP A 38 -0.67 -16.83 0.28
CA ASP A 38 -1.90 -17.54 -0.07
C ASP A 38 -2.62 -18.10 1.15
N ASN A 39 -3.81 -18.66 0.93
CA ASN A 39 -4.64 -19.24 1.98
C ASN A 39 -4.15 -20.62 2.47
N ALA A 40 -3.09 -21.19 1.88
CA ALA A 40 -2.40 -22.37 2.38
C ALA A 40 -1.36 -22.03 3.46
N GLY A 41 -1.14 -20.74 3.73
CA GLY A 41 -0.19 -20.26 4.73
C GLY A 41 1.23 -20.07 4.20
N ASN A 42 1.45 -20.18 2.89
CA ASN A 42 2.73 -19.82 2.30
C ASN A 42 2.99 -18.32 2.49
N VAL A 43 4.27 -17.96 2.61
CA VAL A 43 4.70 -16.56 2.78
C VAL A 43 5.60 -16.11 1.64
N THR A 44 5.69 -14.80 1.45
CA THR A 44 6.62 -14.17 0.51
C THR A 44 7.27 -12.97 1.15
N VAL A 45 8.46 -12.61 0.68
CA VAL A 45 9.17 -11.39 1.09
C VAL A 45 9.00 -10.34 0.00
N LEU A 46 8.31 -9.26 0.31
CA LEU A 46 8.18 -8.14 -0.62
C LEU A 46 9.53 -7.46 -0.85
N THR A 47 9.85 -7.16 -2.11
CA THR A 47 11.01 -6.31 -2.42
C THR A 47 10.75 -4.86 -1.99
N THR A 48 11.81 -4.09 -1.79
CA THR A 48 11.69 -2.65 -1.48
C THR A 48 10.93 -1.89 -2.58
N GLU A 49 11.11 -2.29 -3.83
CA GLU A 49 10.41 -1.74 -4.98
C GLU A 49 8.92 -2.05 -4.94
N GLN A 50 8.54 -3.29 -4.61
CA GLN A 50 7.13 -3.68 -4.44
C GLN A 50 6.46 -2.91 -3.30
N VAL A 51 7.15 -2.71 -2.18
CA VAL A 51 6.64 -1.90 -1.05
C VAL A 51 6.38 -0.45 -1.47
N LYS A 52 7.35 0.19 -2.12
CA LYS A 52 7.22 1.57 -2.61
C LYS A 52 6.12 1.69 -3.68
N ARG A 53 6.09 0.76 -4.63
CA ARG A 53 5.11 0.70 -5.73
C ARG A 53 3.69 0.50 -5.18
N GLY A 54 3.51 -0.46 -4.27
CA GLY A 54 2.23 -0.77 -3.64
C GLY A 54 1.65 0.42 -2.88
N LYS A 55 2.46 1.09 -2.05
CA LYS A 55 2.05 2.32 -1.34
C LYS A 55 1.58 3.41 -2.31
N ARG A 56 2.35 3.67 -3.37
CA ARG A 56 2.01 4.70 -4.36
C ARG A 56 0.70 4.38 -5.08
N LEU A 57 0.54 3.13 -5.54
CA LEU A 57 -0.63 2.68 -6.29
C LEU A 57 -1.87 2.60 -5.41
N PHE A 58 -1.76 2.11 -4.19
CA PHE A 58 -2.85 2.13 -3.21
C PHE A 58 -3.33 3.56 -2.97
N ASN A 59 -2.42 4.50 -2.74
CA ASN A 59 -2.78 5.90 -2.52
C ASN A 59 -3.48 6.54 -3.74
N SER A 60 -3.09 6.19 -4.97
CA SER A 60 -3.69 6.76 -6.18
C SER A 60 -5.03 6.14 -6.54
N SER A 61 -5.22 4.85 -6.28
CA SER A 61 -6.37 4.09 -6.79
C SER A 61 -7.39 3.71 -5.72
N CYS A 62 -6.95 3.49 -4.47
CA CYS A 62 -7.77 2.92 -3.40
C CYS A 62 -8.08 3.89 -2.25
N ALA A 63 -7.11 4.76 -1.89
CA ALA A 63 -7.19 5.58 -0.68
C ALA A 63 -8.33 6.60 -0.67
N SER A 64 -8.95 6.93 -1.82
CA SER A 64 -10.14 7.80 -1.86
C SER A 64 -11.31 7.22 -1.07
N CYS A 65 -11.47 5.90 -1.09
CA CYS A 65 -12.49 5.18 -0.33
C CYS A 65 -11.93 4.50 0.92
N HIS A 66 -10.64 4.12 0.92
CA HIS A 66 -9.96 3.46 2.04
C HIS A 66 -9.02 4.40 2.82
N THR A 67 -9.39 5.68 2.94
CA THR A 67 -8.60 6.66 3.71
C THR A 67 -8.59 6.31 5.19
N GLY A 68 -7.41 6.29 5.79
CA GLY A 68 -7.27 5.91 7.19
C GLY A 68 -7.66 4.45 7.46
N TRP A 69 -7.61 3.62 6.39
CA TRP A 69 -7.80 2.16 6.46
C TRP A 69 -9.25 1.71 6.68
N VAL A 70 -10.17 2.66 6.81
CA VAL A 70 -11.60 2.42 6.91
C VAL A 70 -12.21 2.41 5.51
N THR A 71 -13.13 1.52 5.25
CA THR A 71 -13.96 1.61 4.05
C THR A 71 -15.05 2.65 4.27
N LYS A 72 -14.97 3.80 3.60
CA LYS A 72 -15.90 4.93 3.79
C LYS A 72 -17.35 4.57 3.46
N THR A 73 -17.55 3.71 2.47
CA THR A 73 -18.87 3.27 2.02
C THR A 73 -19.48 2.20 2.92
N ASN A 74 -18.66 1.46 3.67
CA ASN A 74 -19.09 0.47 4.65
C ASN A 74 -18.07 0.36 5.80
N PRO A 75 -18.20 1.14 6.86
CA PRO A 75 -17.23 1.14 7.98
C PRO A 75 -17.15 -0.19 8.76
N ASN A 76 -18.06 -1.13 8.51
CA ASN A 76 -18.04 -2.45 9.15
C ASN A 76 -17.11 -3.45 8.44
N VAL A 77 -16.60 -3.10 7.25
CA VAL A 77 -15.70 -3.93 6.44
C VAL A 77 -14.42 -3.16 6.21
N GLY A 78 -13.43 -3.36 7.08
CA GLY A 78 -12.12 -2.73 7.01
C GLY A 78 -11.11 -3.52 6.16
N LEU A 79 -9.87 -3.01 6.14
CA LEU A 79 -8.71 -3.70 5.56
C LEU A 79 -7.84 -4.34 6.67
N ASP A 80 -8.37 -4.47 7.87
CA ASP A 80 -7.69 -5.19 8.95
C ASP A 80 -7.70 -6.71 8.70
N PRO A 81 -6.74 -7.43 9.30
CA PRO A 81 -6.60 -8.87 9.09
C PRO A 81 -7.85 -9.68 9.43
N ASP A 82 -8.60 -9.27 10.47
CA ASP A 82 -9.81 -9.96 10.90
C ASP A 82 -10.94 -9.77 9.89
N SER A 83 -11.17 -8.52 9.46
CA SER A 83 -12.16 -8.23 8.42
C SER A 83 -11.85 -8.95 7.11
N LEU A 84 -10.57 -8.99 6.70
CA LEU A 84 -10.15 -9.70 5.50
C LEU A 84 -10.27 -11.22 5.65
N GLY A 85 -9.96 -11.75 6.84
CA GLY A 85 -10.01 -13.18 7.13
C GLY A 85 -11.40 -13.77 7.21
N LEU A 86 -12.39 -12.98 7.64
CA LEU A 86 -13.80 -13.40 7.77
C LEU A 86 -14.59 -13.28 6.46
N ALA A 87 -14.01 -12.64 5.43
CA ALA A 87 -14.65 -12.57 4.11
C ALA A 87 -14.72 -13.94 3.43
N THR A 88 -15.69 -14.12 2.56
CA THR A 88 -15.83 -15.32 1.71
C THR A 88 -15.71 -14.92 0.25
N PRO A 89 -14.74 -15.44 -0.53
CA PRO A 89 -13.58 -16.19 -0.04
C PRO A 89 -12.67 -15.34 0.86
N ASN A 90 -11.83 -16.02 1.66
CA ASN A 90 -10.87 -15.36 2.56
C ASN A 90 -9.92 -14.44 1.76
N ARG A 91 -9.77 -13.19 2.22
CA ARG A 91 -8.96 -12.14 1.57
C ARG A 91 -7.71 -11.79 2.36
N ASN A 92 -7.40 -12.50 3.46
CA ASN A 92 -6.22 -12.23 4.29
C ASN A 92 -4.94 -12.88 3.74
N SER A 93 -4.70 -12.70 2.44
CA SER A 93 -3.50 -13.12 1.73
C SER A 93 -3.32 -12.29 0.46
N ILE A 94 -2.10 -12.28 -0.10
CA ILE A 94 -1.86 -11.59 -1.37
C ILE A 94 -2.75 -12.16 -2.48
N THR A 95 -2.82 -13.48 -2.63
CA THR A 95 -3.62 -14.10 -3.69
C THR A 95 -5.11 -13.84 -3.52
N GLY A 96 -5.63 -13.86 -2.29
CA GLY A 96 -7.02 -13.53 -2.01
C GLY A 96 -7.37 -12.07 -2.33
N LEU A 97 -6.47 -11.14 -2.01
CA LEU A 97 -6.64 -9.73 -2.36
C LEU A 97 -6.49 -9.49 -3.87
N VAL A 98 -5.54 -10.15 -4.54
CA VAL A 98 -5.38 -10.07 -6.00
C VAL A 98 -6.64 -10.52 -6.70
N ASP A 99 -7.22 -11.64 -6.28
CA ASP A 99 -8.49 -12.13 -6.83
C ASP A 99 -9.63 -11.12 -6.61
N PHE A 100 -9.76 -10.61 -5.39
CA PHE A 100 -10.77 -9.61 -5.06
C PHE A 100 -10.60 -8.29 -5.86
N ILE A 101 -9.39 -7.80 -6.06
CA ILE A 101 -9.13 -6.59 -6.85
C ILE A 101 -9.49 -6.80 -8.32
N LYS A 102 -9.36 -8.02 -8.81
CA LYS A 102 -9.77 -8.38 -10.17
C LYS A 102 -11.27 -8.57 -10.30
N ASN A 103 -11.87 -9.32 -9.38
CA ASN A 103 -13.24 -9.82 -9.42
C ASN A 103 -13.92 -9.56 -8.06
N PRO A 104 -14.30 -8.32 -7.72
CA PRO A 104 -14.83 -8.01 -6.41
C PRO A 104 -16.22 -8.60 -6.20
N THR A 105 -16.39 -9.24 -5.05
CA THR A 105 -17.66 -9.82 -4.60
C THR A 105 -18.12 -9.18 -3.30
N THR A 106 -19.39 -9.38 -2.96
CA THR A 106 -19.92 -9.10 -1.62
C THR A 106 -19.09 -9.79 -0.54
N TYR A 107 -19.29 -9.41 0.71
CA TYR A 107 -18.48 -9.96 1.81
C TYR A 107 -18.69 -11.46 2.02
N ASP A 108 -19.89 -11.95 1.73
CA ASP A 108 -20.26 -13.37 1.72
C ASP A 108 -19.89 -14.12 0.42
N GLY A 109 -19.39 -13.40 -0.60
CA GLY A 109 -18.94 -13.96 -1.87
C GLY A 109 -20.04 -14.30 -2.88
N LEU A 110 -21.31 -13.98 -2.57
CA LEU A 110 -22.45 -14.44 -3.38
C LEU A 110 -22.65 -13.63 -4.67
N ASP A 111 -22.45 -12.30 -4.60
CA ASP A 111 -22.73 -11.39 -5.69
C ASP A 111 -21.49 -10.60 -6.12
N SER A 112 -21.40 -10.25 -7.42
CA SER A 112 -20.40 -9.31 -7.91
C SER A 112 -20.75 -7.89 -7.51
N ILE A 113 -19.75 -7.14 -7.06
CA ILE A 113 -19.85 -5.70 -6.77
C ILE A 113 -18.99 -4.85 -7.72
N ALA A 114 -18.63 -5.38 -8.88
CA ALA A 114 -17.77 -4.71 -9.86
C ALA A 114 -18.34 -3.37 -10.37
N GLU A 115 -19.66 -3.17 -10.31
CA GLU A 115 -20.29 -1.90 -10.68
C GLU A 115 -20.05 -0.78 -9.64
N THR A 116 -19.76 -1.13 -8.40
CA THR A 116 -19.61 -0.19 -7.28
C THR A 116 -18.22 -0.19 -6.66
N HIS A 117 -17.43 -1.23 -6.90
CA HIS A 117 -16.05 -1.36 -6.43
C HIS A 117 -15.07 -1.33 -7.60
N PRO A 118 -14.05 -0.42 -7.60
CA PRO A 118 -13.02 -0.38 -8.62
C PRO A 118 -12.30 -1.73 -8.78
N SER A 119 -12.30 -2.28 -9.99
CA SER A 119 -11.71 -3.57 -10.30
C SER A 119 -11.16 -3.63 -11.73
N ILE A 120 -10.40 -4.67 -12.04
CA ILE A 120 -9.93 -4.90 -13.41
C ILE A 120 -11.10 -5.24 -14.32
N THR A 121 -12.07 -6.02 -13.85
CA THR A 121 -13.27 -6.38 -14.64
C THR A 121 -14.19 -5.20 -14.92
N SER A 122 -14.09 -4.12 -14.16
CA SER A 122 -14.86 -2.88 -14.33
C SER A 122 -13.99 -1.67 -14.69
N ALA A 123 -12.86 -1.89 -15.35
CA ALA A 123 -11.91 -0.84 -15.72
C ALA A 123 -12.47 0.17 -16.74
N ASP A 124 -13.56 -0.14 -17.43
CA ASP A 124 -14.33 0.78 -18.28
C ASP A 124 -15.02 1.86 -17.43
N ILE A 125 -15.58 1.50 -16.28
CA ILE A 125 -16.23 2.41 -15.32
C ILE A 125 -15.18 3.11 -14.45
N PHE A 126 -14.10 2.40 -14.07
CA PHE A 126 -13.05 2.89 -13.18
C PHE A 126 -11.71 3.10 -13.91
N PRO A 127 -11.48 4.26 -14.56
CA PRO A 127 -10.31 4.48 -15.40
C PRO A 127 -8.95 4.26 -14.73
N LYS A 128 -8.87 4.43 -13.40
CA LYS A 128 -7.64 4.19 -12.63
C LYS A 128 -7.19 2.72 -12.64
N MET A 129 -8.11 1.79 -12.95
CA MET A 129 -7.81 0.36 -13.00
C MET A 129 -7.25 -0.09 -14.36
N ARG A 130 -7.43 0.70 -15.43
CA ARG A 130 -7.06 0.33 -16.82
C ARG A 130 -5.57 0.07 -17.03
N SER A 131 -4.72 0.75 -16.29
CA SER A 131 -3.27 0.71 -16.47
C SER A 131 -2.55 -0.18 -15.44
N LEU A 132 -3.29 -0.86 -14.57
CA LEU A 132 -2.70 -1.73 -13.56
C LEU A 132 -2.33 -3.08 -14.17
N SER A 133 -1.05 -3.44 -14.08
CA SER A 133 -0.55 -4.76 -14.43
C SER A 133 -0.76 -5.75 -13.28
N GLU A 134 -0.50 -7.04 -13.54
CA GLU A 134 -0.52 -8.09 -12.50
C GLU A 134 0.46 -7.75 -11.35
N GLU A 135 1.65 -7.24 -11.69
CA GLU A 135 2.65 -6.82 -10.71
C GLU A 135 2.18 -5.60 -9.89
N ASP A 136 1.38 -4.71 -10.49
CA ASP A 136 0.77 -3.58 -9.80
C ASP A 136 -0.25 -4.04 -8.77
N ILE A 137 -1.13 -4.97 -9.16
CA ILE A 137 -2.14 -5.53 -8.28
C ILE A 137 -1.48 -6.32 -7.14
N PHE A 138 -0.46 -7.12 -7.46
CA PHE A 138 0.35 -7.82 -6.46
C PHE A 138 0.98 -6.83 -5.46
N ALA A 139 1.55 -5.73 -5.94
CA ALA A 139 2.16 -4.72 -5.09
C ALA A 139 1.12 -4.00 -4.21
N ILE A 140 -0.08 -3.72 -4.73
CA ILE A 140 -1.21 -3.15 -3.94
C ILE A 140 -1.62 -4.13 -2.85
N ALA A 141 -1.84 -5.40 -3.18
CA ALA A 141 -2.16 -6.45 -2.21
C ALA A 141 -1.07 -6.59 -1.15
N GLY A 142 0.19 -6.60 -1.58
CA GLY A 142 1.35 -6.61 -0.69
C GLY A 142 1.38 -5.40 0.25
N HIS A 143 1.02 -4.21 -0.22
CA HIS A 143 0.90 -3.02 0.63
C HIS A 143 -0.17 -3.21 1.71
N ILE A 144 -1.35 -3.72 1.36
CA ILE A 144 -2.43 -3.98 2.32
C ILE A 144 -1.97 -4.99 3.38
N MET A 145 -1.38 -6.11 2.96
CA MET A 145 -0.90 -7.15 3.86
C MET A 145 0.26 -6.71 4.77
N LEU A 146 1.05 -5.74 4.32
CA LEU A 146 2.20 -5.22 5.06
C LEU A 146 1.80 -4.22 6.15
N GLN A 147 0.71 -3.45 5.95
CA GLN A 147 0.37 -2.33 6.83
C GLN A 147 0.13 -2.73 8.29
N PRO A 148 -0.51 -3.86 8.65
CA PRO A 148 -0.65 -4.28 10.04
C PRO A 148 0.67 -4.41 10.78
N GLN A 149 1.76 -4.76 10.08
CA GLN A 149 3.10 -4.87 10.67
C GLN A 149 3.77 -3.50 10.90
N ILE A 150 3.37 -2.46 10.14
CA ILE A 150 3.96 -1.12 10.22
C ILE A 150 3.20 -0.22 11.18
N VAL A 151 1.86 -0.23 11.10
CA VAL A 151 0.99 0.69 11.85
C VAL A 151 0.12 -0.02 12.89
N SER A 152 0.30 -1.33 13.02
CA SER A 152 -0.33 -2.16 14.04
C SER A 152 -1.86 -2.02 14.03
N GLU A 153 -2.49 -1.91 15.21
CA GLU A 153 -3.95 -1.81 15.40
C GLU A 153 -4.61 -0.60 14.72
N LYS A 154 -3.82 0.36 14.24
CA LYS A 154 -4.35 1.51 13.51
C LYS A 154 -4.74 1.17 12.07
N TRP A 155 -4.33 0.02 11.55
CA TRP A 155 -4.71 -0.42 10.23
C TRP A 155 -6.08 -1.10 10.26
N GLY A 156 -6.94 -0.76 9.29
CA GLY A 156 -8.28 -1.34 9.17
C GLY A 156 -9.38 -0.52 9.85
N GLY A 157 -9.01 0.56 10.50
CA GLY A 157 -9.97 1.50 11.08
C GLY A 157 -10.62 0.98 12.36
N GLY A 158 -9.81 0.36 13.22
CA GLY A 158 -10.26 0.07 14.57
C GLY A 158 -10.96 1.29 15.14
N LYS A 159 -12.23 1.18 15.52
CA LYS A 159 -12.96 2.23 16.20
C LYS A 159 -12.21 2.53 17.49
N THR A 160 -11.48 3.63 17.50
CA THR A 160 -11.01 4.21 18.76
C THR A 160 -12.28 4.74 19.44
N TYR A 161 -12.87 3.93 20.29
CA TYR A 161 -13.86 4.43 21.25
C TYR A 161 -13.07 5.22 22.28
N TYR A 162 -13.20 6.54 22.25
CA TYR A 162 -12.81 7.39 23.34
C TYR A 162 -13.91 7.43 24.40
#